data_12e5f1200e06bcac1426e1875fe6a228
#
_entry.id   12e5f1200e06bcac1426e1875fe6a228
#
_cell.length_a   1.000
_cell.length_b   1.000
_cell.length_c   1.000
_cell.angle_alpha   90.00
_cell.angle_beta   90.00
_cell.angle_gamma   90.00
#
_symmetry.space_group_name_H-M   'P 1'
#
loop_
_entity.id
_entity.type
_entity.pdbx_description
1 polymer ?
#
loop_
_entity_poly.entity_id
_entity_poly.type
_entity_poly.pdbx_seq_one_letter_code
_entity_poly.pdbx_strand_id
1 'polypeptide(L)'
;MAASPARSAKKGEPPRPIIVKKVTIVAAGHHGGAWKVAYADFVTAMMAFFLLLWLLGATTEKQRKGLADYFTPTLVKLRENSAGSNGLLGGDSLVSAENYPNRAAQTGTRSMTIPRDASGGAKEGSADMKSRAAGDARKARAVTAQTVRERIDARLARSQRMQRLARQVRVMPTTEGVRIDLVDDADFSMFRLGTTVLAPEAVELLRAVSAAVAPEAGGLTVRGHTDALPWRARDTGRGGGNNWALSAGRAEATRQTLLRSGLGTSRFHRIEGVADREPLIRDNPQDPRNRRISILMAG
;
A
#
# COMPACT_ATOMS: atom_id res chain seq x y z
N MET A 1 13.38 47.45 -102.69
CA MET A 1 13.89 48.75 -102.31
C MET A 1 12.80 49.57 -101.70
N ALA A 2 12.68 49.64 -100.43
CA ALA A 2 11.88 50.68 -99.78
C ALA A 2 12.32 50.74 -98.32
N ALA A 3 12.89 51.83 -97.91
CA ALA A 3 13.36 52.08 -96.56
C ALA A 3 12.17 52.34 -95.61
N SER A 4 12.16 51.69 -94.48
CA SER A 4 11.20 51.94 -93.38
C SER A 4 11.64 53.17 -92.57
N PRO A 5 10.74 54.06 -92.17
CA PRO A 5 11.13 55.23 -91.37
C PRO A 5 11.24 54.91 -89.88
N ALA A 6 12.23 55.49 -89.24
CA ALA A 6 12.51 55.36 -87.79
C ALA A 6 11.37 55.90 -86.92
N ARG A 7 11.01 55.14 -85.95
CA ARG A 7 10.04 55.52 -84.93
C ARG A 7 10.69 56.45 -83.90
N SER A 8 10.23 57.69 -83.84
CA SER A 8 10.60 58.70 -82.82
C SER A 8 10.32 58.19 -81.39
N ALA A 9 11.31 58.20 -80.55
CA ALA A 9 11.18 57.89 -79.10
C ALA A 9 10.43 59.01 -78.43
N LYS A 10 9.26 58.63 -77.79
CA LYS A 10 8.56 59.50 -76.87
C LYS A 10 9.41 59.75 -75.64
N LYS A 11 9.67 60.95 -75.33
CA LYS A 11 10.33 61.48 -74.13
C LYS A 11 9.54 61.02 -72.90
N GLY A 12 10.18 60.30 -72.00
CA GLY A 12 9.56 59.67 -70.87
C GLY A 12 8.94 60.68 -69.91
N GLU A 13 7.69 60.36 -69.58
CA GLU A 13 6.96 60.95 -68.45
C GLU A 13 7.68 60.64 -67.14
N PRO A 14 7.85 61.60 -66.21
CA PRO A 14 8.50 61.30 -64.92
C PRO A 14 7.72 60.27 -64.14
N PRO A 15 8.38 59.31 -63.42
CA PRO A 15 7.71 58.27 -62.67
C PRO A 15 6.84 58.92 -61.59
N ARG A 16 5.60 58.42 -61.46
CA ARG A 16 4.64 58.87 -60.44
C ARG A 16 5.22 58.61 -59.08
N PRO A 17 5.14 59.50 -58.09
CA PRO A 17 5.64 59.26 -56.73
C PRO A 17 4.88 58.12 -56.06
N ILE A 18 5.59 57.11 -55.58
CA ILE A 18 5.02 56.04 -54.80
C ILE A 18 4.82 56.56 -53.38
N ILE A 19 3.55 56.78 -52.95
CA ILE A 19 3.22 57.22 -51.63
C ILE A 19 3.08 55.93 -50.79
N VAL A 20 4.09 55.56 -49.99
CA VAL A 20 4.04 54.49 -49.03
C VAL A 20 3.41 55.01 -47.71
N LYS A 21 2.13 54.70 -47.50
CA LYS A 21 1.45 54.96 -46.20
C LYS A 21 1.86 53.93 -45.19
N LYS A 22 2.85 54.25 -44.34
CA LYS A 22 3.19 53.39 -43.18
C LYS A 22 2.14 53.57 -42.14
N VAL A 23 1.22 52.58 -42.04
CA VAL A 23 0.23 52.48 -40.96
C VAL A 23 0.90 51.81 -39.78
N THR A 24 1.31 52.57 -38.80
CA THR A 24 1.75 52.06 -37.50
C THR A 24 0.51 51.75 -36.68
N ILE A 25 0.13 50.49 -36.57
CA ILE A 25 -0.91 50.05 -35.65
C ILE A 25 -0.27 50.07 -34.27
N VAL A 26 -0.53 51.11 -33.50
CA VAL A 26 -0.23 51.11 -32.07
C VAL A 26 -1.32 50.24 -31.42
N ALA A 27 -0.96 48.98 -31.11
CA ALA A 27 -1.82 48.17 -30.29
C ALA A 27 -2.00 48.88 -28.95
N ALA A 28 -3.22 49.31 -28.67
CA ALA A 28 -3.55 49.89 -27.38
C ALA A 28 -3.20 48.87 -26.30
N GLY A 29 -2.20 49.14 -25.49
CA GLY A 29 -1.77 48.27 -24.41
C GLY A 29 -2.94 48.03 -23.46
N HIS A 30 -3.41 46.81 -23.40
CA HIS A 30 -4.41 46.36 -22.42
C HIS A 30 -3.79 46.33 -21.02
N HIS A 31 -3.34 47.46 -20.47
CA HIS A 31 -2.77 47.53 -19.13
C HIS A 31 -3.82 47.64 -18.00
N GLY A 32 -5.14 47.62 -18.35
CA GLY A 32 -6.22 47.79 -17.38
C GLY A 32 -6.71 46.53 -16.65
N GLY A 33 -6.24 45.32 -16.99
CA GLY A 33 -6.76 44.04 -16.48
C GLY A 33 -5.84 43.30 -15.53
N ALA A 34 -4.54 43.52 -15.55
CA ALA A 34 -3.57 42.72 -14.79
C ALA A 34 -3.79 42.77 -13.26
N TRP A 35 -4.16 43.90 -12.72
CA TRP A 35 -4.49 44.04 -11.30
C TRP A 35 -5.75 43.26 -10.89
N LYS A 36 -6.73 43.09 -11.78
CA LYS A 36 -7.94 42.30 -11.55
C LYS A 36 -7.62 40.81 -11.43
N VAL A 37 -6.67 40.32 -12.24
CA VAL A 37 -6.20 38.92 -12.15
C VAL A 37 -5.43 38.71 -10.84
N ALA A 38 -4.54 39.62 -10.47
CA ALA A 38 -3.83 39.55 -9.20
C ALA A 38 -4.78 39.64 -7.98
N TYR A 39 -5.81 40.48 -8.06
CA TYR A 39 -6.84 40.57 -7.02
C TYR A 39 -7.67 39.29 -6.94
N ALA A 40 -8.06 38.71 -8.09
CA ALA A 40 -8.81 37.47 -8.11
C ALA A 40 -7.99 36.31 -7.52
N ASP A 41 -6.68 36.22 -7.83
CA ASP A 41 -5.78 35.23 -7.27
C ASP A 41 -5.65 35.37 -5.73
N PHE A 42 -5.49 36.60 -5.26
CA PHE A 42 -5.43 36.87 -3.82
C PHE A 42 -6.75 36.47 -3.11
N VAL A 43 -7.92 36.80 -3.68
CA VAL A 43 -9.20 36.44 -3.07
C VAL A 43 -9.42 34.92 -3.10
N THR A 44 -9.04 34.24 -4.18
CA THR A 44 -9.15 32.77 -4.24
C THR A 44 -8.20 32.09 -3.27
N ALA A 45 -6.98 32.59 -3.10
CA ALA A 45 -6.03 32.09 -2.11
C ALA A 45 -6.56 32.31 -0.67
N MET A 46 -7.11 33.49 -0.37
CA MET A 46 -7.78 33.73 0.93
C MET A 46 -8.96 32.78 1.14
N MET A 47 -9.80 32.60 0.14
CA MET A 47 -10.95 31.67 0.26
C MET A 47 -10.48 30.24 0.53
N ALA A 48 -9.46 29.76 -0.17
CA ALA A 48 -8.87 28.45 0.05
C ALA A 48 -8.29 28.32 1.48
N PHE A 49 -7.64 29.36 1.98
CA PHE A 49 -7.11 29.41 3.32
C PHE A 49 -8.23 29.33 4.39
N PHE A 50 -9.30 30.09 4.23
CA PHE A 50 -10.46 30.03 5.13
C PHE A 50 -11.17 28.68 5.07
N LEU A 51 -11.30 28.08 3.88
CA LEU A 51 -11.86 26.73 3.74
C LEU A 51 -11.01 25.69 4.44
N LEU A 52 -9.67 25.78 4.35
CA LEU A 52 -8.74 24.93 5.09
C LEU A 52 -8.88 25.08 6.59
N LEU A 53 -8.94 26.32 7.10
CA LEU A 53 -9.14 26.59 8.52
C LEU A 53 -10.51 26.08 9.01
N TRP A 54 -11.55 26.28 8.21
CA TRP A 54 -12.88 25.77 8.53
C TRP A 54 -12.91 24.25 8.57
N LEU A 55 -12.31 23.59 7.57
CA LEU A 55 -12.19 22.12 7.52
C LEU A 55 -11.39 21.60 8.72
N LEU A 56 -10.30 22.26 9.06
CA LEU A 56 -9.48 21.92 10.24
C LEU A 56 -10.24 22.11 11.55
N GLY A 57 -11.08 23.15 11.65
CA GLY A 57 -11.95 23.39 12.79
C GLY A 57 -13.15 22.44 12.89
N ALA A 58 -13.65 21.96 11.75
CA ALA A 58 -14.75 20.99 11.68
C ALA A 58 -14.31 19.53 11.94
N THR A 59 -12.98 19.25 11.90
CA THR A 59 -12.46 17.91 12.18
C THR A 59 -12.34 17.68 13.69
N THR A 60 -12.82 16.54 14.15
CA THR A 60 -12.68 16.12 15.55
C THR A 60 -11.20 15.80 15.88
N GLU A 61 -10.83 15.91 17.15
CA GLU A 61 -9.47 15.54 17.59
C GLU A 61 -9.06 14.12 17.20
N LYS A 62 -10.01 13.19 17.22
CA LYS A 62 -9.79 11.79 16.78
C LYS A 62 -9.43 11.69 15.29
N GLN A 63 -10.06 12.52 14.45
CA GLN A 63 -9.74 12.55 13.00
C GLN A 63 -8.40 13.23 12.75
N ARG A 64 -8.06 14.31 13.47
CA ARG A 64 -6.73 14.94 13.42
C ARG A 64 -5.63 13.99 13.87
N LYS A 65 -5.86 13.25 14.96
CA LYS A 65 -4.93 12.24 15.46
C LYS A 65 -4.76 11.10 14.46
N GLY A 66 -5.85 10.61 13.86
CA GLY A 66 -5.78 9.59 12.83
C GLY A 66 -4.99 10.03 11.58
N LEU A 67 -5.13 11.30 11.19
CA LEU A 67 -4.37 11.86 10.08
C LEU A 67 -2.89 12.05 10.46
N ALA A 68 -2.61 12.55 11.65
CA ALA A 68 -1.24 12.67 12.16
C ALA A 68 -0.54 11.30 12.29
N ASP A 69 -1.26 10.27 12.74
CA ASP A 69 -0.77 8.90 12.84
C ASP A 69 -0.47 8.27 11.46
N TYR A 70 -1.16 8.73 10.42
CA TYR A 70 -0.89 8.31 9.03
C TYR A 70 0.42 8.89 8.49
N PHE A 71 0.73 10.15 8.83
CA PHE A 71 1.95 10.83 8.38
C PHE A 71 3.16 10.64 9.30
N THR A 72 2.94 10.21 10.54
CA THR A 72 4.06 9.88 11.44
C THR A 72 4.45 8.42 11.26
N PRO A 73 5.69 8.13 10.79
CA PRO A 73 6.15 6.75 10.71
C PRO A 73 6.09 6.10 12.09
N THR A 74 5.68 4.85 12.12
CA THR A 74 5.43 3.98 13.28
C THR A 74 6.58 3.85 14.30
N LEU A 75 7.69 4.52 14.12
CA LEU A 75 8.82 4.54 15.05
C LEU A 75 8.50 5.12 16.43
N VAL A 76 7.47 5.99 16.53
CA VAL A 76 7.06 6.58 17.81
C VAL A 76 6.22 5.60 18.64
N LYS A 77 5.47 4.69 18.01
CA LYS A 77 4.68 3.66 18.73
C LYS A 77 5.53 2.60 19.43
N LEU A 78 6.77 2.37 18.98
CA LEU A 78 7.71 1.47 19.65
C LEU A 78 8.22 2.03 21.00
N ARG A 79 8.15 3.32 21.19
CA ARG A 79 8.65 3.97 22.42
C ARG A 79 7.58 4.10 23.52
N GLU A 80 6.31 4.23 23.16
CA GLU A 80 5.22 4.22 24.13
C GLU A 80 4.95 2.84 24.74
N ASN A 81 5.29 1.76 24.02
CA ASN A 81 5.12 0.39 24.50
C ASN A 81 6.34 -0.19 25.21
N SER A 82 7.44 0.56 25.37
CA SER A 82 8.66 0.01 25.95
C SER A 82 8.91 0.36 27.42
N ALA A 83 8.07 1.16 28.03
CA ALA A 83 8.20 1.51 29.44
C ALA A 83 6.86 1.37 30.18
N GLY A 84 6.50 0.13 30.48
CA GLY A 84 5.75 -0.12 31.70
C GLY A 84 4.24 -0.29 31.64
N SER A 85 3.54 -0.27 30.51
CA SER A 85 2.11 -0.59 30.58
C SER A 85 1.62 -1.78 29.75
N ASN A 86 2.44 -2.32 28.82
CA ASN A 86 2.18 -3.60 28.12
C ASN A 86 3.50 -4.23 27.62
N GLY A 87 4.51 -4.29 28.50
CA GLY A 87 5.78 -4.97 28.23
C GLY A 87 5.63 -6.49 28.20
N LEU A 88 6.71 -7.16 27.79
CA LEU A 88 6.84 -8.62 27.59
C LEU A 88 6.42 -9.48 28.82
N LEU A 89 6.16 -8.89 29.98
CA LEU A 89 5.75 -9.57 31.20
C LEU A 89 4.30 -9.28 31.62
N GLY A 90 3.48 -8.63 30.76
CA GLY A 90 2.01 -8.60 30.86
C GLY A 90 1.42 -8.13 32.21
N GLY A 91 2.14 -7.33 32.97
CA GLY A 91 1.68 -6.78 34.23
C GLY A 91 1.22 -5.34 34.08
N ASP A 92 -0.01 -5.04 34.49
CA ASP A 92 -0.48 -3.70 34.68
C ASP A 92 0.44 -2.96 35.64
N SER A 93 0.94 -1.77 35.23
CA SER A 93 1.75 -0.95 36.11
C SER A 93 0.96 -0.57 37.35
N LEU A 94 1.56 -0.68 38.51
CA LEU A 94 0.97 -0.22 39.80
C LEU A 94 0.61 1.27 39.83
N VAL A 95 0.96 2.02 38.75
CA VAL A 95 0.72 3.45 38.59
C VAL A 95 -0.20 3.74 37.40
N SER A 96 -0.79 2.72 36.74
CA SER A 96 -1.78 2.98 35.70
C SER A 96 -3.05 3.57 36.32
N ALA A 97 -3.63 4.55 35.64
CA ALA A 97 -4.82 5.28 36.13
C ALA A 97 -6.03 4.38 36.38
N GLU A 98 -6.02 3.14 35.88
CA GLU A 98 -7.08 2.14 36.04
C GLU A 98 -6.88 1.26 37.27
N ASN A 99 -5.64 1.13 37.79
CA ASN A 99 -5.31 0.35 39.00
C ASN A 99 -5.21 1.23 40.28
N TYR A 100 -5.45 2.54 40.19
CA TYR A 100 -5.56 3.34 41.39
C TYR A 100 -6.85 2.97 42.13
N PRO A 101 -6.77 2.59 43.41
CA PRO A 101 -7.98 2.35 44.21
C PRO A 101 -8.81 3.61 44.15
N ASN A 102 -9.97 3.45 43.62
CA ASN A 102 -11.05 4.35 43.28
C ASN A 102 -10.97 5.69 44.01
N ARG A 103 -10.48 6.74 43.36
CA ARG A 103 -10.45 8.12 43.88
C ARG A 103 -11.82 8.63 44.35
N ALA A 104 -12.90 8.04 43.78
CA ALA A 104 -14.27 8.34 44.14
C ALA A 104 -14.67 7.81 45.55
N ALA A 105 -13.98 6.77 46.06
CA ALA A 105 -14.25 6.23 47.38
C ALA A 105 -13.59 7.02 48.52
N GLN A 106 -12.58 7.85 48.22
CA GLN A 106 -11.78 8.52 49.24
C GLN A 106 -12.21 9.98 49.49
N THR A 107 -13.07 10.57 48.65
CA THR A 107 -13.47 12.00 48.81
C THR A 107 -14.94 12.21 49.15
N GLY A 108 -15.74 11.16 49.28
CA GLY A 108 -17.16 11.28 49.67
C GLY A 108 -18.03 12.13 48.74
N THR A 109 -17.44 12.75 47.73
CA THR A 109 -18.16 13.50 46.71
C THR A 109 -18.41 12.59 45.53
N ARG A 110 -19.64 12.08 45.44
CA ARG A 110 -20.16 11.60 44.15
C ARG A 110 -20.08 12.78 43.18
N SER A 111 -19.04 12.84 42.39
CA SER A 111 -19.04 13.65 41.17
C SER A 111 -20.18 13.09 40.32
N MET A 112 -21.34 13.69 40.37
CA MET A 112 -22.33 13.58 39.31
C MET A 112 -21.66 14.21 38.08
N THR A 113 -20.94 13.41 37.33
CA THR A 113 -20.63 13.73 35.94
C THR A 113 -21.98 13.77 35.25
N ILE A 114 -22.54 14.98 35.13
CA ILE A 114 -23.61 15.23 34.16
C ILE A 114 -23.03 14.78 32.84
N PRO A 115 -23.64 13.79 32.18
CA PRO A 115 -23.18 13.38 30.84
C PRO A 115 -23.18 14.64 29.97
N ARG A 116 -22.07 14.99 29.40
CA ARG A 116 -21.88 16.21 28.61
C ARG A 116 -22.73 16.18 27.31
N ASP A 117 -23.49 15.14 27.10
CA ASP A 117 -24.38 14.91 25.98
C ASP A 117 -25.83 14.73 26.42
N ALA A 118 -26.37 15.75 27.14
CA ALA A 118 -27.80 15.84 27.30
C ALA A 118 -28.55 16.23 26.01
N SER A 119 -27.84 16.45 24.90
CA SER A 119 -28.39 16.49 23.55
C SER A 119 -28.18 15.13 22.88
N GLY A 120 -29.16 14.27 22.98
CA GLY A 120 -29.21 12.90 22.54
C GLY A 120 -28.61 12.62 21.17
N GLY A 121 -27.41 12.11 21.16
CA GLY A 121 -26.74 11.64 19.98
C GLY A 121 -26.06 10.31 20.25
N ALA A 122 -26.63 9.25 19.72
CA ALA A 122 -26.13 7.87 19.78
C ALA A 122 -24.75 7.68 19.08
N LYS A 123 -23.75 8.52 19.36
CA LYS A 123 -22.44 8.51 18.66
C LYS A 123 -21.28 7.92 19.49
N GLU A 124 -21.35 7.87 20.81
CA GLU A 124 -20.26 7.29 21.62
C GLU A 124 -20.32 5.75 21.67
N GLY A 125 -21.49 5.15 21.70
CA GLY A 125 -21.64 3.68 21.67
C GLY A 125 -21.11 3.03 20.38
N SER A 126 -21.13 3.76 19.24
CA SER A 126 -20.69 3.19 17.95
C SER A 126 -19.15 3.18 17.80
N ALA A 127 -18.44 4.08 18.45
CA ALA A 127 -16.97 4.13 18.41
C ALA A 127 -16.36 3.03 19.31
N ASP A 128 -16.95 2.83 20.48
CA ASP A 128 -16.51 1.78 21.42
C ASP A 128 -16.88 0.37 20.90
N MET A 129 -18.04 0.23 20.28
CA MET A 129 -18.38 -1.05 19.61
C MET A 129 -17.43 -1.35 18.44
N LYS A 130 -17.07 -0.36 17.62
CA LYS A 130 -16.10 -0.55 16.53
C LYS A 130 -14.69 -0.88 17.06
N SER A 131 -14.25 -0.27 18.13
CA SER A 131 -12.93 -0.54 18.73
C SER A 131 -12.88 -1.94 19.35
N ARG A 132 -13.95 -2.37 20.04
CA ARG A 132 -14.08 -3.73 20.57
C ARG A 132 -14.14 -4.76 19.45
N ALA A 133 -14.98 -4.55 18.45
CA ALA A 133 -15.07 -5.45 17.29
C ALA A 133 -13.74 -5.58 16.54
N ALA A 134 -12.99 -4.48 16.38
CA ALA A 134 -11.66 -4.53 15.78
C ALA A 134 -10.64 -5.29 16.66
N GLY A 135 -10.74 -5.14 17.98
CA GLY A 135 -9.94 -5.88 18.95
C GLY A 135 -10.24 -7.39 18.90
N ASP A 136 -11.50 -7.76 18.88
CA ASP A 136 -11.93 -9.15 18.82
C ASP A 136 -11.57 -9.82 17.49
N ALA A 137 -11.73 -9.11 16.37
CA ALA A 137 -11.29 -9.57 15.06
C ALA A 137 -9.77 -9.79 15.01
N ARG A 138 -8.98 -8.91 15.65
CA ARG A 138 -7.52 -9.08 15.74
C ARG A 138 -7.15 -10.32 16.57
N LYS A 139 -7.82 -10.54 17.71
CA LYS A 139 -7.62 -11.73 18.54
C LYS A 139 -7.99 -13.00 17.78
N ALA A 140 -9.13 -13.02 17.11
CA ALA A 140 -9.56 -14.16 16.29
C ALA A 140 -8.53 -14.52 15.23
N ARG A 141 -8.01 -13.52 14.48
CA ARG A 141 -6.96 -13.73 13.47
C ARG A 141 -5.66 -14.25 14.08
N ALA A 142 -5.29 -13.80 15.28
CA ALA A 142 -4.10 -14.29 15.97
C ALA A 142 -4.25 -15.77 16.36
N VAL A 143 -5.43 -16.17 16.88
CA VAL A 143 -5.74 -17.57 17.19
C VAL A 143 -5.71 -18.43 15.92
N THR A 144 -6.35 -17.98 14.85
CA THR A 144 -6.31 -18.70 13.55
C THR A 144 -4.90 -18.85 13.04
N ALA A 145 -4.08 -17.80 13.11
CA ALA A 145 -2.67 -17.84 12.67
C ALA A 145 -1.87 -18.87 13.49
N GLN A 146 -2.08 -18.92 14.80
CA GLN A 146 -1.43 -19.90 15.65
C GLN A 146 -1.89 -21.32 15.32
N THR A 147 -3.17 -21.56 15.17
CA THR A 147 -3.73 -22.88 14.80
C THR A 147 -3.18 -23.36 13.46
N VAL A 148 -3.13 -22.48 12.45
CA VAL A 148 -2.56 -22.80 11.13
C VAL A 148 -1.08 -23.12 11.28
N ARG A 149 -0.33 -22.34 12.06
CA ARG A 149 1.09 -22.60 12.32
C ARG A 149 1.32 -23.96 12.96
N GLU A 150 0.58 -24.29 14.02
CA GLU A 150 0.68 -25.56 14.72
C GLU A 150 0.38 -26.76 13.79
N ARG A 151 -0.64 -26.62 12.92
CA ARG A 151 -0.97 -27.66 11.93
C ARG A 151 0.13 -27.85 10.89
N ILE A 152 0.78 -26.77 10.45
CA ILE A 152 1.91 -26.85 9.53
C ILE A 152 3.08 -27.55 10.23
N ASP A 153 3.44 -27.11 11.44
CA ASP A 153 4.56 -27.68 12.18
C ASP A 153 4.34 -29.17 12.49
N ALA A 154 3.15 -29.57 12.90
CA ALA A 154 2.81 -30.97 13.13
C ALA A 154 2.95 -31.86 11.88
N ARG A 155 2.68 -31.30 10.69
CA ARG A 155 2.88 -32.02 9.42
C ARG A 155 4.34 -32.10 9.02
N LEU A 156 5.08 -31.03 9.24
CA LEU A 156 6.51 -30.97 8.93
C LEU A 156 7.35 -31.77 9.95
N ALA A 157 6.86 -31.99 11.16
CA ALA A 157 7.53 -32.79 12.18
C ALA A 157 7.77 -34.26 11.80
N ARG A 158 7.09 -34.77 10.77
CA ARG A 158 7.16 -36.18 10.34
C ARG A 158 8.50 -36.60 9.77
N SER A 159 9.37 -35.66 9.36
CA SER A 159 10.66 -35.91 8.81
C SER A 159 11.64 -34.83 9.21
N GLN A 160 12.87 -35.19 9.57
CA GLN A 160 13.94 -34.23 9.90
C GLN A 160 14.22 -33.26 8.75
N ARG A 161 14.11 -33.74 7.50
CA ARG A 161 14.24 -32.88 6.32
C ARG A 161 13.16 -31.82 6.28
N MET A 162 11.90 -32.21 6.53
CA MET A 162 10.75 -31.30 6.54
C MET A 162 10.79 -30.34 7.73
N GLN A 163 11.29 -30.75 8.89
CA GLN A 163 11.47 -29.86 10.05
C GLN A 163 12.42 -28.68 9.75
N ARG A 164 13.44 -28.91 8.94
CA ARG A 164 14.33 -27.81 8.50
C ARG A 164 13.57 -26.78 7.67
N LEU A 165 12.62 -27.22 6.82
CA LEU A 165 11.79 -26.35 6.00
C LEU A 165 10.75 -25.55 6.80
N ALA A 166 10.43 -25.97 8.03
CA ALA A 166 9.54 -25.21 8.90
C ALA A 166 10.05 -23.79 9.20
N ARG A 167 11.36 -23.58 9.14
CA ARG A 167 11.99 -22.26 9.33
C ARG A 167 11.67 -21.29 8.19
N GLN A 168 11.34 -21.80 7.01
CA GLN A 168 11.00 -21.02 5.81
C GLN A 168 9.56 -20.55 5.82
N VAL A 169 8.73 -21.11 6.71
CA VAL A 169 7.31 -20.75 6.84
C VAL A 169 7.14 -19.72 7.93
N ARG A 170 6.55 -18.58 7.59
CA ARG A 170 6.16 -17.55 8.56
C ARG A 170 4.65 -17.38 8.50
N VAL A 171 3.97 -17.55 9.61
CA VAL A 171 2.52 -17.34 9.73
C VAL A 171 2.29 -16.13 10.62
N MET A 172 1.56 -15.16 10.12
CA MET A 172 1.30 -13.92 10.87
C MET A 172 -0.11 -13.39 10.62
N PRO A 173 -0.77 -12.87 11.66
CA PRO A 173 -2.04 -12.18 11.50
C PRO A 173 -1.81 -10.82 10.84
N THR A 174 -2.71 -10.43 9.93
CA THR A 174 -2.71 -9.14 9.26
C THR A 174 -4.09 -8.48 9.40
N THR A 175 -4.22 -7.24 8.95
CA THR A 175 -5.52 -6.54 8.92
C THR A 175 -6.52 -7.21 7.97
N GLU A 176 -6.03 -7.89 6.94
CA GLU A 176 -6.84 -8.54 5.91
C GLU A 176 -7.15 -10.01 6.22
N GLY A 177 -6.44 -10.61 7.20
CA GLY A 177 -6.59 -12.02 7.55
C GLY A 177 -5.31 -12.64 8.08
N VAL A 178 -5.05 -13.89 7.73
CA VAL A 178 -3.81 -14.60 8.08
C VAL A 178 -2.91 -14.73 6.86
N ARG A 179 -1.67 -14.27 6.97
CA ARG A 179 -0.67 -14.38 5.91
C ARG A 179 0.35 -15.47 6.23
N ILE A 180 0.59 -16.33 5.26
CA ILE A 180 1.59 -17.39 5.29
C ILE A 180 2.65 -17.04 4.24
N ASP A 181 3.86 -16.69 4.70
CA ASP A 181 4.98 -16.40 3.82
C ASP A 181 5.91 -17.63 3.76
N LEU A 182 6.19 -18.08 2.53
CA LEU A 182 7.18 -19.10 2.22
C LEU A 182 8.40 -18.39 1.66
N VAL A 183 9.50 -18.36 2.42
CA VAL A 183 10.64 -17.48 2.18
C VAL A 183 11.84 -18.30 1.71
N ASP A 184 12.49 -17.88 0.64
CA ASP A 184 13.79 -18.43 0.22
C ASP A 184 14.89 -18.02 1.21
N ASP A 185 15.91 -18.84 1.35
CA ASP A 185 17.17 -18.49 2.03
C ASP A 185 18.40 -18.99 1.25
N ALA A 186 19.55 -18.99 1.90
CA ALA A 186 20.80 -19.43 1.27
C ALA A 186 20.78 -20.93 0.90
N ASP A 187 20.12 -21.76 1.69
CA ASP A 187 20.11 -23.22 1.57
C ASP A 187 18.85 -23.77 0.92
N PHE A 188 17.82 -22.97 0.80
CA PHE A 188 16.52 -23.37 0.28
C PHE A 188 15.93 -22.34 -0.68
N SER A 189 15.51 -22.82 -1.86
CA SER A 189 14.74 -22.02 -2.80
C SER A 189 13.46 -22.73 -3.20
N MET A 190 12.35 -22.00 -3.17
CA MET A 190 11.04 -22.49 -3.59
C MET A 190 11.02 -22.89 -5.06
N PHE A 191 11.77 -22.17 -5.91
CA PHE A 191 11.77 -22.35 -7.35
C PHE A 191 13.18 -22.59 -7.87
N ARG A 192 13.29 -23.32 -8.98
CA ARG A 192 14.54 -23.37 -9.73
C ARG A 192 14.93 -21.96 -10.18
N LEU A 193 16.21 -21.64 -10.09
CA LEU A 193 16.72 -20.29 -10.35
C LEU A 193 16.23 -19.74 -11.71
N GLY A 194 15.63 -18.55 -11.66
CA GLY A 194 15.11 -17.87 -12.86
C GLY A 194 13.91 -18.54 -13.51
N THR A 195 13.21 -19.46 -12.85
CA THR A 195 12.05 -20.16 -13.42
C THR A 195 10.83 -20.07 -12.51
N THR A 196 9.71 -20.57 -13.02
CA THR A 196 8.45 -20.78 -12.28
C THR A 196 8.27 -22.24 -11.85
N VAL A 197 9.29 -23.09 -12.04
CA VAL A 197 9.25 -24.52 -11.69
C VAL A 197 9.57 -24.67 -10.21
N LEU A 198 8.64 -25.22 -9.45
CA LEU A 198 8.82 -25.50 -8.02
C LEU A 198 9.85 -26.60 -7.78
N ALA A 199 10.64 -26.42 -6.74
CA ALA A 199 11.51 -27.48 -6.21
C ALA A 199 10.66 -28.61 -5.58
N PRO A 200 11.12 -29.86 -5.59
CA PRO A 200 10.39 -30.98 -4.96
C PRO A 200 10.03 -30.72 -3.48
N GLU A 201 10.97 -30.16 -2.73
CA GLU A 201 10.79 -29.77 -1.32
C GLU A 201 9.72 -28.70 -1.14
N ALA A 202 9.68 -27.74 -2.06
CA ALA A 202 8.65 -26.68 -2.04
C ALA A 202 7.26 -27.25 -2.31
N VAL A 203 7.13 -28.27 -3.17
CA VAL A 203 5.86 -28.96 -3.39
C VAL A 203 5.38 -29.68 -2.13
N GLU A 204 6.27 -30.34 -1.40
CA GLU A 204 5.93 -30.99 -0.12
C GLU A 204 5.51 -29.94 0.92
N LEU A 205 6.22 -28.82 1.00
CA LEU A 205 5.89 -27.72 1.87
C LEU A 205 4.49 -27.14 1.55
N LEU A 206 4.19 -26.92 0.27
CA LEU A 206 2.88 -26.44 -0.17
C LEU A 206 1.76 -27.45 0.12
N ARG A 207 2.03 -28.75 0.08
CA ARG A 207 1.07 -29.80 0.51
C ARG A 207 0.76 -29.67 2.00
N ALA A 208 1.77 -29.44 2.84
CA ALA A 208 1.58 -29.23 4.27
C ALA A 208 0.75 -27.97 4.54
N VAL A 209 1.05 -26.87 3.84
CA VAL A 209 0.28 -25.61 3.92
C VAL A 209 -1.16 -25.82 3.45
N SER A 210 -1.36 -26.46 2.30
CA SER A 210 -2.68 -26.76 1.74
C SER A 210 -3.56 -27.48 2.76
N ALA A 211 -3.03 -28.54 3.36
CA ALA A 211 -3.76 -29.33 4.33
C ALA A 211 -3.98 -28.62 5.69
N ALA A 212 -3.15 -27.64 6.05
CA ALA A 212 -3.36 -26.82 7.24
C ALA A 212 -4.44 -25.75 7.02
N VAL A 213 -4.53 -25.21 5.81
CA VAL A 213 -5.48 -24.15 5.44
C VAL A 213 -6.84 -24.70 5.00
N ALA A 214 -6.90 -25.96 4.57
CA ALA A 214 -8.14 -26.56 4.07
C ALA A 214 -9.34 -26.47 5.02
N PRO A 215 -9.19 -26.67 6.35
CA PRO A 215 -10.31 -26.57 7.29
C PRO A 215 -10.78 -25.14 7.56
N GLU A 216 -9.94 -24.16 7.27
CA GLU A 216 -10.25 -22.77 7.55
C GLU A 216 -11.18 -22.19 6.48
N ALA A 217 -12.08 -21.30 6.89
CA ALA A 217 -12.90 -20.52 5.95
C ALA A 217 -12.10 -19.36 5.34
N GLY A 218 -12.65 -18.77 4.30
CA GLY A 218 -12.10 -17.57 3.66
C GLY A 218 -11.42 -17.84 2.32
N GLY A 219 -11.34 -16.77 1.52
CA GLY A 219 -10.71 -16.80 0.20
C GLY A 219 -9.19 -16.66 0.28
N LEU A 220 -8.50 -17.23 -0.70
CA LEU A 220 -7.05 -17.20 -0.77
C LEU A 220 -6.58 -16.22 -1.84
N THR A 221 -5.62 -15.39 -1.50
CA THR A 221 -4.83 -14.60 -2.45
C THR A 221 -3.40 -15.14 -2.43
N VAL A 222 -2.87 -15.46 -3.60
CA VAL A 222 -1.48 -15.92 -3.76
C VAL A 222 -0.67 -14.81 -4.39
N ARG A 223 0.38 -14.35 -3.69
CA ARG A 223 1.22 -13.25 -4.13
C ARG A 223 2.67 -13.71 -4.27
N GLY A 224 3.26 -13.45 -5.44
CA GLY A 224 4.66 -13.75 -5.72
C GLY A 224 5.54 -12.51 -5.60
N HIS A 225 6.73 -12.70 -5.02
CA HIS A 225 7.74 -11.66 -4.86
C HIS A 225 9.08 -12.12 -5.44
N THR A 226 9.88 -11.18 -5.94
CA THR A 226 11.28 -11.41 -6.35
C THR A 226 12.21 -10.55 -5.52
N ASP A 227 13.50 -10.85 -5.60
CA ASP A 227 14.55 -9.90 -5.25
C ASP A 227 14.67 -8.81 -6.34
N ALA A 228 15.51 -7.81 -6.10
CA ALA A 228 15.75 -6.71 -7.03
C ALA A 228 16.75 -7.05 -8.15
N LEU A 229 17.25 -8.29 -8.22
CA LEU A 229 18.10 -8.70 -9.34
C LEU A 229 17.27 -8.74 -10.63
N PRO A 230 17.72 -8.08 -11.70
CA PRO A 230 16.98 -8.06 -12.96
C PRO A 230 16.86 -9.46 -13.55
N TRP A 231 15.64 -9.96 -13.67
CA TRP A 231 15.38 -11.21 -14.37
C TRP A 231 15.10 -10.95 -15.85
N ARG A 232 15.77 -11.72 -16.71
CA ARG A 232 15.53 -11.72 -18.16
C ARG A 232 15.28 -13.16 -18.61
N ALA A 233 14.15 -13.40 -19.25
CA ALA A 233 13.90 -14.68 -19.88
C ALA A 233 14.91 -14.91 -21.02
N ARG A 234 15.59 -16.04 -21.00
CA ARG A 234 16.68 -16.35 -21.95
C ARG A 234 16.23 -16.52 -23.40
N ASP A 235 14.93 -16.71 -23.67
CA ASP A 235 14.49 -17.26 -24.96
C ASP A 235 13.21 -16.65 -25.57
N THR A 236 12.81 -15.47 -25.15
CA THR A 236 11.67 -14.83 -25.80
C THR A 236 12.15 -13.68 -26.67
N GLY A 237 12.38 -13.92 -27.93
CA GLY A 237 12.72 -12.91 -28.95
C GLY A 237 11.65 -11.82 -29.16
N ARG A 238 10.69 -11.69 -28.25
CA ARG A 238 9.67 -10.64 -28.14
C ARG A 238 9.48 -10.29 -26.68
N GLY A 239 10.03 -9.15 -26.26
CA GLY A 239 9.74 -8.52 -24.98
C GLY A 239 10.16 -9.36 -23.77
N GLY A 240 11.44 -9.28 -23.37
CA GLY A 240 12.02 -10.08 -22.31
C GLY A 240 11.15 -10.09 -21.06
N GLY A 241 10.94 -11.28 -20.49
CA GLY A 241 10.32 -11.43 -19.17
C GLY A 241 11.04 -10.56 -18.15
N ASN A 242 10.31 -10.03 -17.21
CA ASN A 242 10.80 -9.19 -16.13
C ASN A 242 10.36 -9.76 -14.79
N ASN A 243 10.81 -9.15 -13.70
CA ASN A 243 10.44 -9.58 -12.34
C ASN A 243 8.92 -9.62 -12.11
N TRP A 244 8.14 -8.80 -12.81
CA TRP A 244 6.68 -8.85 -12.76
C TRP A 244 6.12 -10.15 -13.33
N ALA A 245 6.56 -10.51 -14.52
CA ALA A 245 6.13 -11.77 -15.17
C ALA A 245 6.59 -12.99 -14.37
N LEU A 246 7.82 -12.96 -13.83
CA LEU A 246 8.36 -14.04 -13.01
C LEU A 246 7.56 -14.21 -11.72
N SER A 247 7.29 -13.13 -11.00
CA SER A 247 6.53 -13.17 -9.74
C SER A 247 5.09 -13.64 -9.94
N ALA A 248 4.41 -13.16 -10.99
CA ALA A 248 3.06 -13.61 -11.35
C ALA A 248 3.03 -15.09 -11.74
N GLY A 249 3.98 -15.55 -12.57
CA GLY A 249 4.10 -16.94 -12.95
C GLY A 249 4.40 -17.88 -11.79
N ARG A 250 5.18 -17.45 -10.80
CA ARG A 250 5.44 -18.17 -9.55
C ARG A 250 4.19 -18.28 -8.68
N ALA A 251 3.43 -17.18 -8.55
CA ALA A 251 2.15 -17.19 -7.85
C ALA A 251 1.17 -18.16 -8.49
N GLU A 252 1.08 -18.19 -9.81
CA GLU A 252 0.22 -19.14 -10.55
C GLU A 252 0.68 -20.59 -10.38
N ALA A 253 1.98 -20.88 -10.49
CA ALA A 253 2.51 -22.22 -10.26
C ALA A 253 2.22 -22.72 -8.84
N THR A 254 2.28 -21.81 -7.85
CA THR A 254 1.91 -22.09 -6.46
C THR A 254 0.43 -22.42 -6.34
N ARG A 255 -0.47 -21.63 -6.93
CA ARG A 255 -1.91 -21.89 -6.94
C ARG A 255 -2.22 -23.26 -7.54
N GLN A 256 -1.63 -23.58 -8.68
CA GLN A 256 -1.83 -24.89 -9.31
C GLN A 256 -1.39 -26.05 -8.41
N THR A 257 -0.30 -25.87 -7.68
CA THR A 257 0.19 -26.88 -6.73
C THR A 257 -0.75 -27.02 -5.53
N LEU A 258 -1.28 -25.93 -5.00
CA LEU A 258 -2.28 -25.95 -3.94
C LEU A 258 -3.58 -26.64 -4.38
N LEU A 259 -4.04 -26.40 -5.61
CA LEU A 259 -5.19 -27.11 -6.21
C LEU A 259 -4.93 -28.62 -6.29
N ARG A 260 -3.77 -29.05 -6.81
CA ARG A 260 -3.38 -30.47 -6.87
C ARG A 260 -3.27 -31.10 -5.48
N SER A 261 -3.07 -30.28 -4.46
CA SER A 261 -2.99 -30.69 -3.06
C SER A 261 -4.36 -30.72 -2.35
N GLY A 262 -5.47 -30.52 -3.06
CA GLY A 262 -6.82 -30.71 -2.58
C GLY A 262 -7.59 -29.43 -2.21
N LEU A 263 -7.04 -28.23 -2.43
CA LEU A 263 -7.83 -27.01 -2.27
C LEU A 263 -8.78 -26.78 -3.45
N GLY A 264 -10.02 -26.40 -3.17
CA GLY A 264 -11.02 -26.13 -4.19
C GLY A 264 -10.72 -24.86 -5.00
N THR A 265 -11.07 -24.84 -6.28
CA THR A 265 -10.87 -23.69 -7.17
C THR A 265 -11.57 -22.42 -6.66
N SER A 266 -12.75 -22.54 -6.07
CA SER A 266 -13.54 -21.44 -5.52
C SER A 266 -12.88 -20.73 -4.33
N ARG A 267 -11.84 -21.34 -3.72
CA ARG A 267 -11.08 -20.73 -2.63
C ARG A 267 -10.15 -19.61 -3.10
N PHE A 268 -9.76 -19.61 -4.37
CA PHE A 268 -8.80 -18.65 -4.88
C PHE A 268 -9.49 -17.42 -5.44
N HIS A 269 -9.27 -16.28 -4.78
CA HIS A 269 -9.83 -14.99 -5.17
C HIS A 269 -8.90 -14.19 -6.08
N ARG A 270 -7.58 -14.19 -5.78
CA ARG A 270 -6.60 -13.40 -6.54
C ARG A 270 -5.25 -14.09 -6.64
N ILE A 271 -4.57 -13.78 -7.73
CA ILE A 271 -3.16 -14.10 -7.98
C ILE A 271 -2.46 -12.81 -8.32
N GLU A 272 -1.38 -12.52 -7.62
CA GLU A 272 -0.68 -11.26 -7.73
C GLU A 272 0.82 -11.49 -7.92
N GLY A 273 1.42 -10.77 -8.86
CA GLY A 273 2.86 -10.66 -8.99
C GLY A 273 3.26 -9.23 -8.66
N VAL A 274 4.09 -9.04 -7.64
CA VAL A 274 4.49 -7.69 -7.18
C VAL A 274 5.96 -7.38 -7.43
N ALA A 275 6.66 -8.29 -8.11
CA ALA A 275 8.08 -8.16 -8.38
C ALA A 275 8.89 -7.88 -7.09
N ASP A 276 9.77 -6.89 -7.13
CA ASP A 276 10.62 -6.41 -6.04
C ASP A 276 10.03 -5.22 -5.26
N ARG A 277 8.74 -4.88 -5.48
CA ARG A 277 8.14 -3.67 -4.91
C ARG A 277 7.85 -3.74 -3.42
N GLU A 278 7.72 -4.93 -2.88
CA GLU A 278 7.45 -5.16 -1.47
C GLU A 278 8.56 -6.03 -0.84
N PRO A 279 9.80 -5.51 -0.69
CA PRO A 279 10.89 -6.31 -0.12
C PRO A 279 10.62 -6.64 1.35
N LEU A 280 10.97 -7.86 1.76
CA LEU A 280 10.97 -8.29 3.17
C LEU A 280 12.14 -7.65 3.90
N ILE A 281 13.31 -7.63 3.26
CA ILE A 281 14.54 -7.00 3.74
C ILE A 281 14.78 -5.74 2.91
N ARG A 282 14.41 -4.61 3.46
CA ARG A 282 14.47 -3.31 2.77
C ARG A 282 15.88 -2.78 2.59
N ASP A 283 16.75 -3.06 3.57
CA ASP A 283 18.13 -2.58 3.57
C ASP A 283 19.01 -3.34 2.55
N ASN A 284 18.58 -4.53 2.13
CA ASN A 284 19.21 -5.31 1.09
C ASN A 284 18.17 -5.83 0.09
N PRO A 285 17.85 -5.08 -0.97
CA PRO A 285 16.84 -5.48 -1.96
C PRO A 285 17.19 -6.75 -2.74
N GLN A 286 18.46 -7.14 -2.79
CA GLN A 286 18.95 -8.35 -3.46
C GLN A 286 19.00 -9.58 -2.54
N ASP A 287 18.60 -9.43 -1.27
CA ASP A 287 18.60 -10.53 -0.31
C ASP A 287 17.70 -11.67 -0.79
N PRO A 288 18.16 -12.93 -0.76
CA PRO A 288 17.36 -14.10 -1.16
C PRO A 288 15.99 -14.17 -0.46
N ARG A 289 15.89 -13.70 0.77
CA ARG A 289 14.66 -13.70 1.56
C ARG A 289 13.57 -12.78 0.98
N ASN A 290 13.91 -11.89 0.04
CA ASN A 290 12.94 -11.10 -0.71
C ASN A 290 12.19 -11.97 -1.73
N ARG A 291 12.80 -13.07 -2.22
CA ARG A 291 12.10 -14.07 -3.01
C ARG A 291 11.22 -14.90 -2.08
N ARG A 292 9.94 -14.70 -2.18
CA ARG A 292 8.95 -15.38 -1.35
C ARG A 292 7.61 -15.53 -2.06
N ILE A 293 6.81 -16.45 -1.58
CA ILE A 293 5.39 -16.55 -1.89
C ILE A 293 4.60 -16.23 -0.63
N SER A 294 3.67 -15.31 -0.74
CA SER A 294 2.73 -14.97 0.32
C SER A 294 1.35 -15.54 -0.02
N ILE A 295 0.79 -16.33 0.88
CA ILE A 295 -0.58 -16.85 0.79
C ILE A 295 -1.38 -16.12 1.86
N LEU A 296 -2.28 -15.24 1.43
CA LEU A 296 -3.17 -14.51 2.31
C LEU A 296 -4.52 -15.21 2.35
N MET A 297 -4.94 -15.60 3.52
CA MET A 297 -6.27 -16.12 3.82
C MET A 297 -7.11 -15.00 4.40
N ALA A 298 -8.16 -14.57 3.68
CA ALA A 298 -9.07 -13.54 4.12
C ALA A 298 -9.83 -14.01 5.38
N GLY A 299 -9.88 -13.12 6.39
CA GLY A 299 -10.53 -13.38 7.66
C GLY A 299 -11.88 -12.69 7.79
#